data_d9e32990b75d87d107956aa37c4101c1
#
_entry.id   d9e32990b75d87d107956aa37c4101c1
#
_cell.length_a   1.000
_cell.length_b   1.000
_cell.length_c   1.000
_cell.angle_alpha   90.00
_cell.angle_beta   90.00
_cell.angle_gamma   90.00
#
_symmetry.space_group_name_H-M   'P 1'
#
loop_
_entity.id
_entity.type
_entity.pdbx_description
1 polymer ?
#
loop_
_entity_poly.entity_id
_entity_poly.type
_entity_poly.pdbx_seq_one_letter_code
_entity_poly.pdbx_strand_id
1 'polypeptide(L)'
;MKSSIIKTGTMLVGFLLAACLSTHAEVKLPAIFSDGMVMQQQTNANLWGTATPHKKVTVTTSWNGKQYAATADKNGAWKLTVATPEAGGPYTVTFDDGTKKTLNNILIGELWLCSGQSNMEMPMKGFKNQPVENANMDILHSKNPQIRLFTVKRTSTFTPQNDVVGSWKEATPVSVREFSATAYYFGRLVNEILDVPVGLVVAAWGGSACEAWMTADWLKAFPEAKIPQTEADIKSKNRTPTVLYNGMLHPLIGMTMKGVIWYQGEDNWNRAHTYADMFTRLINGWRAEWKQGDFPFYYCQIAPYDYGIITEKGKEVINSAYLREAQAKVEHRVANSGMAVLLDAGMEKGIHPAKKQIAGERLALLALTKTYGVEGVNGESPYYKSIEIKNDTVVVSFERANMWISGKNCFESKNFQVAGEDKVFYPAKAWIERSKMLVKSDKVPHPVAVRYCFENYVEGDVYCDGLPLGSFRSDDW
;
A
#
# COMPACT_ATOMS: atom_id res chain seq x y z
N MET A 1 -22.91 28.81 -97.58
CA MET A 1 -22.09 29.70 -96.75
C MET A 1 -22.03 29.05 -95.33
N LYS A 2 -20.94 28.41 -94.96
CA LYS A 2 -20.77 27.73 -93.69
C LYS A 2 -19.89 28.62 -92.83
N SER A 3 -20.39 29.11 -91.72
CA SER A 3 -19.65 29.87 -90.74
C SER A 3 -19.02 28.89 -89.74
N SER A 4 -17.68 28.91 -89.59
CA SER A 4 -16.90 28.09 -88.65
C SER A 4 -16.73 28.93 -87.35
N ILE A 5 -17.20 28.41 -86.21
CA ILE A 5 -16.98 28.97 -84.87
C ILE A 5 -15.81 28.25 -84.19
N ILE A 6 -14.73 28.98 -84.01
CA ILE A 6 -13.56 28.51 -83.24
C ILE A 6 -13.90 28.68 -81.72
N LYS A 7 -13.91 27.59 -80.99
CA LYS A 7 -14.00 27.57 -79.51
C LYS A 7 -12.59 27.59 -78.91
N THR A 8 -12.24 28.71 -78.30
CA THR A 8 -11.03 28.83 -77.47
C THR A 8 -11.29 28.20 -76.06
N GLY A 9 -10.65 27.10 -75.76
CA GLY A 9 -10.74 26.51 -74.43
C GLY A 9 -9.69 27.10 -73.52
N THR A 10 -10.11 27.82 -72.49
CA THR A 10 -9.23 28.31 -71.41
C THR A 10 -9.04 27.22 -70.38
N MET A 11 -7.81 26.69 -70.31
CA MET A 11 -7.42 25.67 -69.33
C MET A 11 -7.08 26.35 -67.98
N LEU A 12 -7.99 26.24 -67.01
CA LEU A 12 -7.81 26.74 -65.64
C LEU A 12 -7.00 25.71 -64.85
N VAL A 13 -5.71 25.98 -64.66
CA VAL A 13 -4.84 25.17 -63.79
C VAL A 13 -5.10 25.55 -62.34
N GLY A 14 -5.94 24.76 -61.64
CA GLY A 14 -6.17 24.90 -60.24
C GLY A 14 -4.99 24.39 -59.41
N PHE A 15 -4.20 25.27 -58.84
CA PHE A 15 -3.23 24.91 -57.79
C PHE A 15 -4.00 24.53 -56.52
N LEU A 16 -4.17 23.24 -56.24
CA LEU A 16 -4.56 22.78 -54.91
C LEU A 16 -3.37 22.98 -53.93
N LEU A 17 -3.37 24.07 -53.17
CA LEU A 17 -2.56 24.17 -51.98
C LEU A 17 -3.11 23.15 -50.95
N ALA A 18 -2.51 21.97 -50.86
CA ALA A 18 -2.69 21.07 -49.74
C ALA A 18 -2.08 21.75 -48.49
N ALA A 19 -2.88 22.49 -47.74
CA ALA A 19 -2.52 22.92 -46.41
C ALA A 19 -2.39 21.66 -45.57
N CYS A 20 -1.16 21.15 -45.40
CA CYS A 20 -0.85 20.20 -44.37
C CYS A 20 -1.12 20.86 -43.00
N LEU A 21 -2.33 20.73 -42.50
CA LEU A 21 -2.62 20.96 -41.09
C LEU A 21 -1.78 19.95 -40.30
N SER A 22 -0.58 20.39 -39.95
CA SER A 22 0.23 19.69 -38.95
C SER A 22 -0.55 19.71 -37.66
N THR A 23 -1.34 18.70 -37.40
CA THR A 23 -1.90 18.47 -36.07
C THR A 23 -0.72 18.19 -35.14
N HIS A 24 -0.20 19.26 -34.52
CA HIS A 24 0.76 19.10 -33.44
C HIS A 24 0.04 18.35 -32.31
N ALA A 25 0.40 17.09 -32.09
CA ALA A 25 -0.08 16.37 -30.94
C ALA A 25 0.61 16.97 -29.71
N GLU A 26 -0.17 17.67 -28.88
CA GLU A 26 0.28 18.17 -27.58
C GLU A 26 0.80 17.04 -26.69
N VAL A 27 1.81 17.29 -25.84
CA VAL A 27 2.31 16.34 -24.85
C VAL A 27 1.16 15.82 -24.00
N LYS A 28 0.96 14.51 -24.00
CA LYS A 28 0.00 13.82 -23.14
C LYS A 28 0.73 13.20 -21.94
N LEU A 29 0.24 13.52 -20.76
CA LEU A 29 0.78 13.03 -19.49
C LEU A 29 -0.19 12.05 -18.86
N PRO A 30 0.30 10.98 -18.20
CA PRO A 30 -0.54 10.15 -17.35
C PRO A 30 -1.21 10.97 -16.25
N ALA A 31 -2.38 10.52 -15.78
CA ALA A 31 -3.19 11.24 -14.80
C ALA A 31 -2.42 11.54 -13.48
N ILE A 32 -1.43 10.72 -13.13
CA ILE A 32 -0.59 10.94 -11.96
C ILE A 32 0.24 12.23 -12.06
N PHE A 33 0.56 12.68 -13.28
CA PHE A 33 1.24 13.96 -13.56
C PHE A 33 0.21 15.01 -13.98
N SER A 34 -0.35 15.67 -13.00
CA SER A 34 -1.35 16.72 -13.18
C SER A 34 -1.21 17.80 -12.11
N ASP A 35 -1.96 18.88 -12.26
CA ASP A 35 -1.97 19.97 -11.29
C ASP A 35 -2.19 19.47 -9.86
N GLY A 36 -1.47 20.04 -8.92
CA GLY A 36 -1.56 19.69 -7.52
C GLY A 36 -0.79 18.43 -7.10
N MET A 37 -0.06 17.77 -8.00
CA MET A 37 0.74 16.59 -7.66
C MET A 37 1.84 16.89 -6.63
N VAL A 38 2.27 15.85 -5.91
CA VAL A 38 3.51 15.85 -5.13
C VAL A 38 4.57 15.03 -5.86
N MET A 39 5.78 15.57 -5.95
CA MET A 39 6.96 14.85 -6.43
C MET A 39 7.86 14.51 -5.25
N GLN A 40 8.49 13.34 -5.29
CA GLN A 40 9.44 12.93 -4.25
C GLN A 40 10.63 13.90 -4.18
N GLN A 41 10.97 14.39 -2.97
CA GLN A 41 12.08 15.30 -2.72
C GLN A 41 13.46 14.62 -2.82
N GLN A 42 14.52 15.45 -3.00
CA GLN A 42 15.95 15.08 -2.90
C GLN A 42 16.31 13.85 -3.73
N THR A 43 15.82 13.78 -4.98
CA THR A 43 16.04 12.64 -5.86
C THR A 43 16.01 13.04 -7.34
N ASN A 44 16.26 12.06 -8.20
CA ASN A 44 16.00 12.16 -9.64
C ASN A 44 14.61 11.58 -9.93
N ALA A 45 13.59 12.43 -9.99
CA ALA A 45 12.21 12.02 -10.20
C ALA A 45 11.93 11.75 -11.68
N ASN A 46 11.32 10.60 -11.96
CA ASN A 46 10.90 10.21 -13.30
C ASN A 46 9.67 10.99 -13.76
N LEU A 47 9.70 11.42 -15.02
CA LEU A 47 8.55 11.94 -15.76
C LEU A 47 8.47 11.22 -17.09
N TRP A 48 7.25 10.90 -17.53
CA TRP A 48 7.00 10.21 -18.81
C TRP A 48 5.66 10.59 -19.39
N GLY A 49 5.46 10.28 -20.66
CA GLY A 49 4.21 10.52 -21.36
C GLY A 49 4.33 10.16 -22.84
N THR A 50 3.44 10.71 -23.63
CA THR A 50 3.50 10.61 -25.09
C THR A 50 3.52 11.98 -25.74
N ALA A 51 4.14 12.07 -26.91
CA ALA A 51 4.26 13.25 -27.74
C ALA A 51 4.24 12.82 -29.22
N THR A 52 4.36 13.74 -30.14
CA THR A 52 4.56 13.42 -31.55
C THR A 52 5.82 12.55 -31.72
N PRO A 53 5.76 11.41 -32.45
CA PRO A 53 6.93 10.57 -32.67
C PRO A 53 8.16 11.34 -33.16
N HIS A 54 9.32 10.99 -32.61
CA HIS A 54 10.62 11.61 -32.90
C HIS A 54 10.75 13.09 -32.54
N LYS A 55 9.74 13.70 -31.90
CA LYS A 55 9.84 15.08 -31.38
C LYS A 55 10.66 15.11 -30.08
N LYS A 56 11.43 16.17 -29.95
CA LYS A 56 12.08 16.52 -28.69
C LYS A 56 11.05 17.10 -27.74
N VAL A 57 10.93 16.51 -26.55
CA VAL A 57 10.16 17.04 -25.43
C VAL A 57 11.11 17.71 -24.47
N THR A 58 10.93 18.99 -24.21
CA THR A 58 11.68 19.75 -23.21
C THR A 58 10.82 19.94 -21.97
N VAL A 59 11.42 19.70 -20.79
CA VAL A 59 10.76 19.88 -19.49
C VAL A 59 11.51 20.95 -18.72
N THR A 60 10.83 22.03 -18.33
CA THR A 60 11.40 23.14 -17.55
C THR A 60 10.76 23.13 -16.16
N THR A 61 11.60 23.16 -15.13
CA THR A 61 11.21 23.13 -13.72
C THR A 61 11.41 24.51 -13.08
N SER A 62 10.39 25.04 -12.38
CA SER A 62 10.46 26.40 -11.81
C SER A 62 11.35 26.52 -10.58
N TRP A 63 11.63 25.42 -9.85
CA TRP A 63 12.45 25.48 -8.64
C TRP A 63 13.94 25.74 -8.88
N ASN A 64 14.42 25.52 -10.10
CA ASN A 64 15.83 25.76 -10.44
C ASN A 64 16.03 26.33 -11.85
N GLY A 65 14.94 26.54 -12.62
CA GLY A 65 14.99 27.03 -14.00
C GLY A 65 15.65 26.10 -15.01
N LYS A 66 16.01 24.84 -14.61
CA LYS A 66 16.66 23.89 -15.49
C LYS A 66 15.73 23.34 -16.55
N GLN A 67 16.33 23.06 -17.71
CA GLN A 67 15.67 22.36 -18.81
C GLN A 67 16.24 20.95 -18.94
N TYR A 68 15.34 20.00 -19.04
CA TYR A 68 15.63 18.59 -19.30
C TYR A 68 14.98 18.21 -20.62
N ALA A 69 15.55 17.25 -21.36
CA ALA A 69 15.00 16.88 -22.65
C ALA A 69 15.08 15.38 -22.91
N ALA A 70 14.08 14.88 -23.60
CA ALA A 70 14.08 13.53 -24.19
C ALA A 70 13.49 13.59 -25.60
N THR A 71 13.81 12.61 -26.42
CA THR A 71 13.19 12.44 -27.73
C THR A 71 12.16 11.34 -27.64
N ALA A 72 10.93 11.61 -28.09
CA ALA A 72 9.88 10.60 -28.19
C ALA A 72 10.28 9.50 -29.20
N ASP A 73 10.02 8.26 -28.85
CA ASP A 73 10.32 7.11 -29.74
C ASP A 73 9.35 7.04 -30.94
N LYS A 74 9.46 6.00 -31.74
CA LYS A 74 8.59 5.77 -32.92
C LYS A 74 7.11 5.62 -32.57
N ASN A 75 6.77 5.30 -31.32
CA ASN A 75 5.40 5.19 -30.81
C ASN A 75 4.96 6.47 -30.10
N GLY A 76 5.82 7.48 -30.04
CA GLY A 76 5.58 8.73 -29.33
C GLY A 76 5.87 8.68 -27.83
N ALA A 77 6.33 7.56 -27.27
CA ALA A 77 6.65 7.45 -25.84
C ALA A 77 7.96 8.18 -25.51
N TRP A 78 7.96 8.93 -24.41
CA TRP A 78 9.15 9.59 -23.88
C TRP A 78 9.24 9.40 -22.36
N LYS A 79 10.47 9.41 -21.85
CA LYS A 79 10.78 9.37 -20.43
C LYS A 79 12.05 10.17 -20.16
N LEU A 80 12.07 10.90 -19.05
CA LEU A 80 13.28 11.58 -18.53
C LEU A 80 13.23 11.65 -17.01
N THR A 81 14.31 12.14 -16.41
CA THR A 81 14.38 12.41 -14.96
C THR A 81 14.68 13.89 -14.73
N VAL A 82 14.08 14.43 -13.67
CA VAL A 82 14.34 15.79 -13.19
C VAL A 82 14.85 15.73 -11.76
N ALA A 83 15.90 16.51 -11.44
CA ALA A 83 16.37 16.62 -10.07
C ALA A 83 15.39 17.45 -9.22
N THR A 84 14.92 16.88 -8.12
CA THR A 84 14.06 17.56 -7.15
C THR A 84 14.86 18.05 -5.96
N PRO A 85 14.61 19.29 -5.48
CA PRO A 85 15.25 19.84 -4.29
C PRO A 85 14.66 19.26 -3.00
N GLU A 86 15.00 19.88 -1.87
CA GLU A 86 14.28 19.73 -0.60
C GLU A 86 12.81 20.12 -0.73
N ALA A 87 12.01 19.67 0.25
CA ALA A 87 10.58 19.91 0.30
C ALA A 87 10.22 21.39 0.15
N GLY A 88 9.12 21.66 -0.53
CA GLY A 88 8.63 23.01 -0.74
C GLY A 88 7.61 23.13 -1.87
N GLY A 89 7.38 24.36 -2.28
CA GLY A 89 6.41 24.71 -3.32
C GLY A 89 5.44 25.80 -2.86
N PRO A 90 4.45 26.14 -3.67
CA PRO A 90 4.09 25.50 -4.95
C PRO A 90 5.00 25.89 -6.13
N TYR A 91 5.27 24.93 -6.99
CA TYR A 91 6.08 25.07 -8.20
C TYR A 91 5.27 24.81 -9.45
N THR A 92 5.93 25.05 -10.62
CA THR A 92 5.39 24.68 -11.93
C THR A 92 6.37 23.79 -12.69
N VAL A 93 5.82 22.92 -13.56
CA VAL A 93 6.58 22.10 -14.51
C VAL A 93 5.98 22.31 -15.89
N THR A 94 6.79 22.81 -16.83
CA THR A 94 6.35 23.10 -18.20
C THR A 94 6.96 22.09 -19.15
N PHE A 95 6.10 21.44 -19.93
CA PHE A 95 6.42 20.50 -21.01
C PHE A 95 6.28 21.22 -22.34
N ASP A 96 7.18 20.99 -23.29
CA ASP A 96 7.18 21.64 -24.58
C ASP A 96 7.70 20.68 -25.67
N ASP A 97 6.87 20.35 -26.64
CA ASP A 97 7.22 19.63 -27.86
C ASP A 97 6.96 20.46 -29.12
N GLY A 98 6.85 21.77 -28.93
CA GLY A 98 6.39 22.78 -29.87
C GLY A 98 5.06 23.42 -29.45
N THR A 99 4.34 22.79 -28.49
CA THR A 99 3.19 23.34 -27.78
C THR A 99 3.43 23.19 -26.28
N LYS A 100 3.34 24.32 -25.56
CA LYS A 100 3.59 24.33 -24.10
C LYS A 100 2.39 23.87 -23.31
N LYS A 101 2.66 22.95 -22.36
CA LYS A 101 1.73 22.51 -21.33
C LYS A 101 2.37 22.71 -19.96
N THR A 102 1.77 23.48 -19.10
CA THR A 102 2.27 23.76 -17.77
C THR A 102 1.40 23.13 -16.71
N LEU A 103 2.01 22.35 -15.81
CA LEU A 103 1.38 21.89 -14.58
C LEU A 103 1.67 22.87 -13.46
N ASN A 104 0.64 23.18 -12.67
CA ASN A 104 0.66 24.18 -11.62
C ASN A 104 0.47 23.55 -10.24
N ASN A 105 0.78 24.32 -9.21
CA ASN A 105 0.58 23.95 -7.80
C ASN A 105 1.26 22.62 -7.43
N ILE A 106 2.47 22.40 -7.97
CA ILE A 106 3.28 21.22 -7.70
C ILE A 106 3.98 21.39 -6.36
N LEU A 107 3.85 20.40 -5.49
CA LEU A 107 4.63 20.33 -4.25
C LEU A 107 5.77 19.32 -4.39
N ILE A 108 6.86 19.58 -3.70
CA ILE A 108 7.96 18.64 -3.51
C ILE A 108 7.95 18.22 -2.05
N GLY A 109 7.97 16.92 -1.78
CA GLY A 109 7.84 16.37 -0.44
C GLY A 109 7.94 14.83 -0.46
N GLU A 110 7.19 14.17 0.39
CA GLU A 110 7.21 12.71 0.54
C GLU A 110 6.04 12.07 -0.20
N LEU A 111 6.32 11.22 -1.19
CA LEU A 111 5.30 10.55 -2.00
C LEU A 111 5.22 9.07 -1.62
N TRP A 112 4.04 8.62 -1.21
CA TRP A 112 3.79 7.25 -0.77
C TRP A 112 2.70 6.57 -1.58
N LEU A 113 2.94 5.31 -1.99
CA LEU A 113 1.92 4.44 -2.55
C LEU A 113 1.21 3.68 -1.42
N CYS A 114 -0.12 3.79 -1.37
CA CYS A 114 -0.97 3.17 -0.36
C CYS A 114 -1.82 2.10 -1.06
N SER A 115 -1.54 0.82 -0.82
CA SER A 115 -2.21 -0.25 -1.57
C SER A 115 -2.71 -1.38 -0.66
N GLY A 116 -3.53 -2.27 -1.22
CA GLY A 116 -4.13 -3.38 -0.48
C GLY A 116 -5.61 -3.57 -0.78
N GLN A 117 -6.36 -4.00 0.25
CA GLN A 117 -7.79 -4.29 0.11
C GLN A 117 -8.68 -3.31 0.91
N SER A 118 -9.86 -3.77 1.32
CA SER A 118 -10.90 -2.91 1.92
C SER A 118 -10.43 -2.10 3.13
N ASN A 119 -9.54 -2.62 3.98
CA ASN A 119 -9.04 -1.88 5.14
C ASN A 119 -8.06 -0.75 4.77
N MET A 120 -7.40 -0.82 3.60
CA MET A 120 -6.70 0.30 3.00
C MET A 120 -7.67 1.22 2.23
N GLU A 121 -8.66 0.65 1.56
CA GLU A 121 -9.60 1.42 0.73
C GLU A 121 -10.64 2.20 1.52
N MET A 122 -11.02 1.73 2.72
CA MET A 122 -12.13 2.27 3.52
C MET A 122 -12.02 3.79 3.67
N PRO A 123 -13.02 4.56 3.14
CA PRO A 123 -12.97 6.01 3.21
C PRO A 123 -13.18 6.50 4.65
N MET A 124 -12.75 7.72 4.94
CA MET A 124 -12.88 8.34 6.26
C MET A 124 -14.34 8.36 6.75
N LYS A 125 -15.30 8.51 5.86
CA LYS A 125 -16.74 8.40 6.20
C LYS A 125 -17.21 7.00 6.60
N GLY A 126 -16.35 5.99 6.46
CA GLY A 126 -16.69 4.59 6.64
C GLY A 126 -17.41 3.96 5.45
N PHE A 127 -17.68 2.65 5.57
CA PHE A 127 -18.59 1.92 4.70
C PHE A 127 -20.00 1.91 5.30
N LYS A 128 -20.99 1.42 4.55
CA LYS A 128 -22.38 1.29 5.03
C LYS A 128 -22.41 0.43 6.31
N ASN A 129 -22.96 0.98 7.39
CA ASN A 129 -23.03 0.37 8.72
C ASN A 129 -21.67 0.02 9.37
N GLN A 130 -20.58 0.60 8.87
CA GLN A 130 -19.23 0.36 9.38
C GLN A 130 -18.51 1.73 9.46
N PRO A 131 -18.64 2.44 10.58
CA PRO A 131 -18.05 3.76 10.73
C PRO A 131 -16.54 3.69 10.96
N VAL A 132 -15.85 4.78 10.70
CA VAL A 132 -14.52 5.05 11.23
C VAL A 132 -14.70 5.82 12.54
N GLU A 133 -13.98 5.42 13.57
CA GLU A 133 -14.00 6.09 14.88
C GLU A 133 -13.48 7.54 14.72
N ASN A 134 -14.10 8.48 15.42
CA ASN A 134 -13.79 9.93 15.39
C ASN A 134 -13.88 10.61 14.02
N ALA A 135 -14.36 9.94 12.98
CA ALA A 135 -14.32 10.42 11.59
C ALA A 135 -14.82 11.86 11.40
N ASN A 136 -15.92 12.26 12.05
CA ASN A 136 -16.48 13.60 11.87
C ASN A 136 -15.52 14.69 12.36
N MET A 137 -14.85 14.49 13.48
CA MET A 137 -13.89 15.46 14.03
C MET A 137 -12.62 15.51 13.17
N ASP A 138 -12.11 14.35 12.74
CA ASP A 138 -10.95 14.27 11.87
C ASP A 138 -11.22 14.88 10.50
N ILE A 139 -12.42 14.69 9.93
CA ILE A 139 -12.85 15.34 8.70
C ILE A 139 -12.91 16.86 8.89
N LEU A 140 -13.52 17.33 9.98
CA LEU A 140 -13.66 18.77 10.26
C LEU A 140 -12.30 19.48 10.33
N HIS A 141 -11.29 18.83 10.93
CA HIS A 141 -9.95 19.38 11.10
C HIS A 141 -8.98 19.06 9.95
N SER A 142 -9.45 18.45 8.87
CA SER A 142 -8.59 17.91 7.81
C SER A 142 -8.04 18.92 6.81
N LYS A 143 -8.40 20.22 6.89
CA LYS A 143 -7.91 21.21 5.92
C LYS A 143 -6.40 21.40 6.05
N ASN A 144 -5.66 20.89 5.08
CA ASN A 144 -4.20 21.02 5.01
C ASN A 144 -3.73 20.99 3.53
N PRO A 145 -3.28 22.13 2.95
CA PRO A 145 -2.85 22.18 1.56
C PRO A 145 -1.52 21.45 1.30
N GLN A 146 -0.77 21.05 2.33
CA GLN A 146 0.45 20.27 2.17
C GLN A 146 0.18 18.77 2.01
N ILE A 147 -1.03 18.28 2.35
CA ILE A 147 -1.41 16.89 2.14
C ILE A 147 -2.20 16.78 0.84
N ARG A 148 -1.71 15.96 -0.09
CA ARG A 148 -2.31 15.74 -1.41
C ARG A 148 -2.74 14.31 -1.58
N LEU A 149 -3.94 14.14 -2.10
CA LEU A 149 -4.69 12.90 -2.15
C LEU A 149 -4.95 12.51 -3.61
N PHE A 150 -4.52 11.33 -4.00
CA PHE A 150 -4.82 10.75 -5.31
C PHE A 150 -5.45 9.37 -5.13
N THR A 151 -6.66 9.18 -5.61
CA THR A 151 -7.32 7.86 -5.60
C THR A 151 -7.36 7.29 -7.01
N VAL A 152 -6.75 6.14 -7.20
CA VAL A 152 -6.82 5.36 -8.44
C VAL A 152 -8.21 4.74 -8.54
N LYS A 153 -8.91 5.02 -9.63
CA LYS A 153 -10.21 4.38 -9.91
C LYS A 153 -10.03 2.87 -10.06
N ARG A 154 -10.89 2.10 -9.43
CA ARG A 154 -10.92 0.63 -9.54
C ARG A 154 -10.97 0.20 -11.00
N THR A 155 -9.95 -0.50 -11.45
CA THR A 155 -9.79 -1.01 -12.82
C THR A 155 -9.26 -2.43 -12.77
N SER A 156 -9.98 -3.36 -13.38
CA SER A 156 -9.63 -4.77 -13.48
C SER A 156 -9.54 -5.14 -14.95
N THR A 157 -8.38 -5.58 -15.40
CA THR A 157 -8.13 -5.87 -16.82
C THR A 157 -7.23 -7.08 -17.00
N PHE A 158 -7.42 -7.79 -18.10
CA PHE A 158 -6.55 -8.88 -18.50
C PHE A 158 -5.16 -8.38 -18.96
N THR A 159 -5.13 -7.25 -19.67
CA THR A 159 -3.90 -6.67 -20.19
C THR A 159 -3.41 -5.47 -19.38
N PRO A 160 -2.09 -5.28 -19.21
CA PRO A 160 -1.53 -4.10 -18.56
C PRO A 160 -2.00 -2.80 -19.19
N GLN A 161 -2.41 -1.85 -18.38
CA GLN A 161 -2.81 -0.50 -18.81
C GLN A 161 -1.61 0.46 -18.74
N ASN A 162 -1.65 1.55 -19.48
CA ASN A 162 -0.59 2.56 -19.53
C ASN A 162 -0.90 3.81 -18.72
N ASP A 163 -2.14 3.96 -18.25
CA ASP A 163 -2.58 5.09 -17.42
C ASP A 163 -3.66 4.66 -16.43
N VAL A 164 -3.81 5.44 -15.39
CA VAL A 164 -4.87 5.30 -14.38
C VAL A 164 -5.90 6.42 -14.54
N VAL A 165 -7.09 6.21 -13.99
CA VAL A 165 -8.06 7.29 -13.83
C VAL A 165 -8.02 7.79 -12.40
N GLY A 166 -7.75 9.06 -12.21
CA GLY A 166 -7.66 9.72 -10.91
C GLY A 166 -7.34 11.20 -11.07
N SER A 167 -7.34 11.93 -9.96
CA SER A 167 -6.91 13.33 -9.91
C SER A 167 -6.40 13.68 -8.52
N TRP A 168 -5.41 14.58 -8.46
CA TRP A 168 -4.93 15.13 -7.21
C TRP A 168 -5.95 16.06 -6.57
N LYS A 169 -6.05 16.00 -5.25
CA LYS A 169 -6.90 16.90 -4.44
C LYS A 169 -6.13 17.34 -3.21
N GLU A 170 -6.32 18.55 -2.78
CA GLU A 170 -5.87 19.00 -1.46
C GLU A 170 -6.69 18.32 -0.37
N ALA A 171 -6.08 18.10 0.81
CA ALA A 171 -6.82 17.66 1.97
C ALA A 171 -7.77 18.76 2.45
N THR A 172 -9.04 18.48 2.34
CA THR A 172 -10.16 19.32 2.80
C THR A 172 -11.22 18.40 3.42
N PRO A 173 -12.17 18.92 4.21
CA PRO A 173 -13.26 18.09 4.72
C PRO A 173 -13.99 17.29 3.64
N VAL A 174 -14.17 17.88 2.44
CA VAL A 174 -14.85 17.22 1.32
C VAL A 174 -14.01 16.09 0.73
N SER A 175 -12.72 16.31 0.49
CA SER A 175 -11.85 15.33 -0.13
C SER A 175 -11.47 14.22 0.83
N VAL A 176 -11.13 14.52 2.09
CA VAL A 176 -10.74 13.55 3.11
C VAL A 176 -11.90 12.64 3.49
N ARG A 177 -13.13 13.15 3.52
CA ARG A 177 -14.33 12.33 3.74
C ARG A 177 -14.41 11.11 2.83
N GLU A 178 -14.02 11.27 1.57
CA GLU A 178 -14.08 10.22 0.53
C GLU A 178 -12.75 9.47 0.33
N PHE A 179 -11.70 9.85 1.04
CA PHE A 179 -10.37 9.29 0.91
C PHE A 179 -10.10 8.20 1.95
N SER A 180 -9.17 7.28 1.66
CA SER A 180 -8.69 6.23 2.58
C SER A 180 -8.39 6.79 3.97
N ALA A 181 -9.07 6.27 4.99
CA ALA A 181 -8.82 6.66 6.37
C ALA A 181 -7.40 6.23 6.81
N THR A 182 -7.01 4.98 6.54
CA THR A 182 -5.68 4.46 6.89
C THR A 182 -4.56 5.29 6.25
N ALA A 183 -4.66 5.57 4.95
CA ALA A 183 -3.66 6.38 4.26
C ALA A 183 -3.64 7.85 4.74
N TYR A 184 -4.81 8.43 5.02
CA TYR A 184 -4.90 9.79 5.55
C TYR A 184 -4.24 9.93 6.92
N TYR A 185 -4.52 9.02 7.86
CA TYR A 185 -3.89 9.06 9.20
C TYR A 185 -2.37 8.86 9.12
N PHE A 186 -1.90 7.98 8.24
CA PHE A 186 -0.47 7.85 7.95
C PHE A 186 0.12 9.16 7.45
N GLY A 187 -0.43 9.74 6.39
CA GLY A 187 0.11 10.95 5.78
C GLY A 187 0.00 12.18 6.68
N ARG A 188 -1.07 12.28 7.49
CA ARG A 188 -1.26 13.34 8.47
C ARG A 188 -0.12 13.34 9.50
N LEU A 189 0.18 12.19 10.10
CA LEU A 189 1.24 12.10 11.11
C LEU A 189 2.63 12.32 10.50
N VAL A 190 2.90 11.79 9.30
CA VAL A 190 4.17 12.05 8.60
C VAL A 190 4.33 13.54 8.29
N ASN A 191 3.29 14.22 7.79
CA ASN A 191 3.31 15.66 7.52
C ASN A 191 3.53 16.46 8.81
N GLU A 192 2.83 16.14 9.88
CA GLU A 192 2.92 16.81 11.17
C GLU A 192 4.32 16.75 11.78
N ILE A 193 4.95 15.56 11.75
CA ILE A 193 6.27 15.37 12.40
C ILE A 193 7.42 15.88 11.55
N LEU A 194 7.34 15.74 10.22
CA LEU A 194 8.43 16.14 9.33
C LEU A 194 8.29 17.58 8.82
N ASP A 195 7.11 18.20 8.96
CA ASP A 195 6.76 19.52 8.41
C ASP A 195 7.07 19.64 6.90
N VAL A 196 6.75 18.59 6.14
CA VAL A 196 6.95 18.54 4.68
C VAL A 196 5.65 18.15 3.95
N PRO A 197 5.45 18.58 2.70
CA PRO A 197 4.34 18.09 1.89
C PRO A 197 4.31 16.58 1.76
N VAL A 198 3.10 15.99 1.81
CA VAL A 198 2.91 14.55 1.68
C VAL A 198 1.89 14.26 0.57
N GLY A 199 2.29 13.46 -0.40
CA GLY A 199 1.44 12.90 -1.44
C GLY A 199 1.07 11.45 -1.16
N LEU A 200 -0.22 11.14 -1.20
CA LEU A 200 -0.76 9.81 -0.95
C LEU A 200 -1.47 9.30 -2.21
N VAL A 201 -0.91 8.27 -2.84
CA VAL A 201 -1.50 7.60 -4.01
C VAL A 201 -2.15 6.31 -3.55
N VAL A 202 -3.48 6.27 -3.50
CA VAL A 202 -4.23 5.09 -3.07
C VAL A 202 -4.64 4.25 -4.28
N ALA A 203 -4.09 3.05 -4.37
CA ALA A 203 -4.45 2.00 -5.32
C ALA A 203 -4.90 0.77 -4.51
N ALA A 204 -6.18 0.71 -4.12
CA ALA A 204 -6.73 -0.34 -3.28
C ALA A 204 -8.12 -0.78 -3.76
N TRP A 205 -8.48 -2.05 -3.52
CA TRP A 205 -9.80 -2.59 -3.85
C TRP A 205 -10.25 -3.63 -2.83
N GLY A 206 -11.39 -3.38 -2.19
CA GLY A 206 -11.95 -4.26 -1.16
C GLY A 206 -12.15 -5.70 -1.61
N GLY A 207 -11.84 -6.66 -0.71
CA GLY A 207 -11.93 -8.10 -0.99
C GLY A 207 -10.93 -8.58 -2.04
N SER A 208 -9.83 -7.88 -2.27
CA SER A 208 -8.81 -8.35 -3.21
C SER A 208 -7.86 -9.36 -2.58
N ALA A 209 -7.57 -10.42 -3.32
CA ALA A 209 -6.52 -11.37 -2.98
C ALA A 209 -5.14 -10.82 -3.33
N CYS A 210 -4.10 -11.27 -2.63
CA CYS A 210 -2.70 -10.90 -2.89
C CYS A 210 -2.31 -11.18 -4.36
N GLU A 211 -2.76 -12.30 -4.90
CA GLU A 211 -2.53 -12.76 -6.27
C GLU A 211 -2.98 -11.77 -7.35
N ALA A 212 -4.04 -10.98 -7.06
CA ALA A 212 -4.55 -10.00 -8.01
C ALA A 212 -3.58 -8.82 -8.25
N TRP A 213 -2.65 -8.58 -7.32
CA TRP A 213 -1.64 -7.52 -7.35
C TRP A 213 -0.26 -8.00 -7.83
N MET A 214 -0.19 -9.19 -8.43
CA MET A 214 1.02 -9.83 -8.90
C MET A 214 1.01 -10.04 -10.41
N THR A 215 2.19 -10.20 -11.02
CA THR A 215 2.29 -10.62 -12.42
C THR A 215 2.06 -12.12 -12.58
N ALA A 216 1.69 -12.55 -13.79
CA ALA A 216 1.57 -13.96 -14.12
C ALA A 216 2.90 -14.72 -13.89
N ASP A 217 4.03 -14.08 -14.18
CA ASP A 217 5.35 -14.70 -14.03
C ASP A 217 5.70 -14.97 -12.56
N TRP A 218 5.39 -14.05 -11.66
CA TRP A 218 5.62 -14.28 -10.22
C TRP A 218 4.72 -15.38 -9.65
N LEU A 219 3.51 -15.53 -10.21
CA LEU A 219 2.53 -16.50 -9.76
C LEU A 219 2.80 -17.94 -10.23
N LYS A 220 3.71 -18.15 -11.19
CA LYS A 220 4.12 -19.50 -11.62
C LYS A 220 4.66 -20.37 -10.48
N ALA A 221 5.16 -19.76 -9.42
CA ALA A 221 5.63 -20.47 -8.22
C ALA A 221 4.49 -20.99 -7.33
N PHE A 222 3.23 -20.62 -7.61
CA PHE A 222 2.04 -20.96 -6.82
C PHE A 222 1.03 -21.69 -7.72
N PRO A 223 1.10 -23.03 -7.84
CA PRO A 223 0.27 -23.80 -8.78
C PRO A 223 -1.24 -23.68 -8.53
N GLU A 224 -1.63 -23.33 -7.30
CA GLU A 224 -3.03 -23.10 -6.93
C GLU A 224 -3.59 -21.77 -7.47
N ALA A 225 -2.73 -20.82 -7.86
CA ALA A 225 -3.14 -19.55 -8.44
C ALA A 225 -3.60 -19.75 -9.90
N LYS A 226 -4.90 -19.69 -10.13
CA LYS A 226 -5.50 -19.84 -11.47
C LYS A 226 -5.30 -18.57 -12.29
N ILE A 227 -4.17 -18.47 -12.98
CA ILE A 227 -3.82 -17.32 -13.82
C ILE A 227 -4.75 -17.28 -15.04
N PRO A 228 -5.47 -16.18 -15.30
CA PRO A 228 -6.35 -16.06 -16.46
C PRO A 228 -5.54 -16.14 -17.76
N GLN A 229 -6.08 -16.80 -18.78
CA GLN A 229 -5.49 -16.90 -20.11
C GLN A 229 -6.20 -15.97 -21.11
N THR A 230 -7.41 -15.54 -20.78
CA THR A 230 -8.24 -14.65 -21.60
C THR A 230 -9.02 -13.68 -20.71
N GLU A 231 -9.58 -12.63 -21.28
CA GLU A 231 -10.51 -11.71 -20.59
C GLU A 231 -11.72 -12.47 -19.99
N ALA A 232 -12.21 -13.51 -20.66
CA ALA A 232 -13.35 -14.32 -20.21
C ALA A 232 -13.06 -15.13 -18.93
N ASP A 233 -11.79 -15.30 -18.57
CA ASP A 233 -11.38 -16.01 -17.35
C ASP A 233 -11.45 -15.11 -16.10
N ILE A 234 -11.69 -13.82 -16.26
CA ILE A 234 -11.88 -12.89 -15.14
C ILE A 234 -13.23 -13.15 -14.48
N LYS A 235 -13.26 -14.12 -13.56
CA LYS A 235 -14.49 -14.47 -12.82
C LYS A 235 -14.78 -13.51 -11.67
N SER A 236 -13.75 -12.87 -11.10
CA SER A 236 -13.86 -11.88 -10.05
C SER A 236 -12.96 -10.70 -10.36
N LYS A 237 -13.53 -9.49 -10.39
CA LYS A 237 -12.80 -8.27 -10.75
C LYS A 237 -11.68 -7.89 -9.78
N ASN A 238 -11.73 -8.40 -8.54
CA ASN A 238 -10.78 -8.05 -7.48
C ASN A 238 -10.00 -9.26 -6.92
N ARG A 239 -10.36 -10.50 -7.29
CA ARG A 239 -9.70 -11.71 -6.80
C ARG A 239 -8.93 -12.47 -7.88
N THR A 240 -9.37 -12.36 -9.15
CA THR A 240 -8.67 -13.04 -10.24
C THR A 240 -7.21 -12.59 -10.25
N PRO A 241 -6.25 -13.52 -10.31
CA PRO A 241 -4.83 -13.20 -10.36
C PRO A 241 -4.49 -12.18 -11.46
N THR A 242 -3.54 -11.29 -11.21
CA THR A 242 -2.96 -10.29 -12.12
C THR A 242 -3.81 -9.07 -12.46
N VAL A 243 -5.13 -9.13 -12.34
CA VAL A 243 -6.01 -8.13 -12.94
C VAL A 243 -5.91 -6.71 -12.32
N LEU A 244 -5.57 -6.62 -11.03
CA LEU A 244 -5.36 -5.34 -10.36
C LEU A 244 -3.93 -4.81 -10.57
N TYR A 245 -2.95 -5.72 -10.65
CA TYR A 245 -1.63 -5.34 -11.13
C TYR A 245 -1.74 -4.67 -12.51
N ASN A 246 -2.40 -5.31 -13.45
CA ASN A 246 -2.55 -4.81 -14.81
C ASN A 246 -3.30 -3.48 -14.87
N GLY A 247 -4.40 -3.34 -14.12
CA GLY A 247 -5.31 -2.20 -14.22
C GLY A 247 -4.98 -1.01 -13.34
N MET A 248 -4.33 -1.23 -12.18
CA MET A 248 -4.17 -0.20 -11.17
C MET A 248 -2.72 0.04 -10.75
N LEU A 249 -1.85 -0.96 -10.86
CA LEU A 249 -0.46 -0.86 -10.41
C LEU A 249 0.51 -0.62 -11.58
N HIS A 250 0.42 -1.42 -12.63
CA HIS A 250 1.29 -1.32 -13.80
C HIS A 250 1.40 0.12 -14.36
N PRO A 251 0.31 0.91 -14.47
CA PRO A 251 0.40 2.29 -14.96
C PRO A 251 1.19 3.24 -14.05
N LEU A 252 1.41 2.86 -12.78
CA LEU A 252 2.15 3.66 -11.80
C LEU A 252 3.62 3.27 -11.71
N ILE A 253 4.04 2.17 -12.35
CA ILE A 253 5.42 1.69 -12.31
C ILE A 253 6.38 2.75 -12.86
N GLY A 254 7.41 3.03 -12.06
CA GLY A 254 8.37 4.08 -12.36
C GLY A 254 8.03 5.45 -11.78
N MET A 255 6.86 5.65 -11.15
CA MET A 255 6.58 6.81 -10.31
C MET A 255 7.60 6.84 -9.18
N THR A 256 8.38 7.92 -9.11
CA THR A 256 9.39 8.06 -8.06
C THR A 256 8.70 8.36 -6.73
N MET A 257 8.85 7.48 -5.76
CA MET A 257 8.18 7.54 -4.47
C MET A 257 9.14 7.22 -3.32
N LYS A 258 8.78 7.58 -2.09
CA LYS A 258 9.53 7.18 -0.89
C LYS A 258 9.37 5.70 -0.61
N GLY A 259 8.15 5.18 -0.62
CA GLY A 259 7.86 3.80 -0.27
C GLY A 259 6.39 3.41 -0.41
N VAL A 260 6.06 2.27 0.14
CA VAL A 260 4.72 1.67 0.09
C VAL A 260 4.19 1.45 1.50
N ILE A 261 2.91 1.74 1.71
CA ILE A 261 2.13 1.20 2.83
C ILE A 261 1.06 0.24 2.29
N TRP A 262 0.91 -0.93 2.96
CA TRP A 262 0.07 -2.02 2.49
C TRP A 262 -0.87 -2.54 3.59
N TYR A 263 -2.15 -2.74 3.27
CA TYR A 263 -3.09 -3.37 4.19
C TYR A 263 -3.98 -4.37 3.44
N GLN A 264 -3.60 -5.65 3.52
CA GLN A 264 -4.27 -6.78 2.86
C GLN A 264 -3.94 -8.08 3.62
N GLY A 265 -4.76 -9.07 3.49
CA GLY A 265 -4.58 -10.40 4.05
C GLY A 265 -5.92 -11.09 4.32
N GLU A 266 -6.96 -10.33 4.57
CA GLU A 266 -8.27 -10.85 4.96
C GLU A 266 -8.90 -11.73 3.85
N ASP A 267 -8.60 -11.49 2.58
CA ASP A 267 -9.08 -12.38 1.50
C ASP A 267 -8.22 -13.66 1.35
N ASN A 268 -7.03 -13.68 1.93
CA ASN A 268 -6.13 -14.84 1.95
C ASN A 268 -6.15 -15.60 3.29
N TRP A 269 -7.01 -15.26 4.24
CA TRP A 269 -7.03 -15.78 5.60
C TRP A 269 -7.00 -17.33 5.68
N ASN A 270 -7.62 -18.00 4.73
CA ASN A 270 -7.71 -19.46 4.65
C ASN A 270 -6.62 -20.10 3.77
N ARG A 271 -5.64 -19.33 3.29
CA ARG A 271 -4.50 -19.77 2.47
C ARG A 271 -3.16 -19.31 3.05
N ALA A 272 -3.07 -19.34 4.38
CA ALA A 272 -1.90 -18.86 5.12
C ALA A 272 -0.59 -19.61 4.75
N HIS A 273 -0.68 -20.88 4.37
CA HIS A 273 0.46 -21.74 4.07
C HIS A 273 1.33 -21.23 2.89
N THR A 274 0.75 -20.52 1.93
CA THR A 274 1.49 -19.91 0.81
C THR A 274 1.74 -18.42 0.97
N TYR A 275 1.06 -17.78 1.94
CA TYR A 275 1.01 -16.31 1.99
C TYR A 275 2.36 -15.66 2.26
N ALA A 276 3.19 -16.22 3.14
CA ALA A 276 4.50 -15.63 3.43
C ALA A 276 5.40 -15.60 2.19
N ASP A 277 5.44 -16.67 1.40
CA ASP A 277 6.23 -16.75 0.17
C ASP A 277 5.65 -15.86 -0.92
N MET A 278 4.33 -15.83 -1.04
CA MET A 278 3.61 -15.00 -2.01
C MET A 278 3.81 -13.51 -1.74
N PHE A 279 3.64 -13.08 -0.51
CA PHE A 279 3.80 -11.68 -0.14
C PHE A 279 5.26 -11.21 -0.23
N THR A 280 6.22 -12.06 0.18
CA THR A 280 7.66 -11.81 -0.06
C THR A 280 7.94 -11.61 -1.55
N ARG A 281 7.38 -12.46 -2.41
CA ARG A 281 7.56 -12.37 -3.86
C ARG A 281 6.89 -11.12 -4.45
N LEU A 282 5.72 -10.73 -3.95
CA LEU A 282 5.05 -9.50 -4.33
C LEU A 282 5.94 -8.28 -4.03
N ILE A 283 6.46 -8.15 -2.81
CA ILE A 283 7.31 -7.00 -2.42
C ILE A 283 8.55 -6.92 -3.28
N ASN A 284 9.28 -8.04 -3.43
CA ASN A 284 10.49 -8.08 -4.24
C ASN A 284 10.20 -7.84 -5.72
N GLY A 285 9.06 -8.33 -6.22
CA GLY A 285 8.61 -8.08 -7.59
C GLY A 285 8.31 -6.61 -7.84
N TRP A 286 7.58 -5.94 -6.94
CA TRP A 286 7.34 -4.50 -7.07
C TRP A 286 8.64 -3.70 -7.07
N ARG A 287 9.58 -4.01 -6.18
CA ARG A 287 10.90 -3.37 -6.14
C ARG A 287 11.68 -3.54 -7.44
N ALA A 288 11.66 -4.76 -8.01
CA ALA A 288 12.30 -5.05 -9.29
C ALA A 288 11.70 -4.25 -10.45
N GLU A 289 10.38 -4.12 -10.51
CA GLU A 289 9.69 -3.33 -11.55
C GLU A 289 9.92 -1.82 -11.39
N TRP A 290 9.89 -1.30 -10.15
CA TRP A 290 10.12 0.13 -9.89
C TRP A 290 11.56 0.56 -10.13
N LYS A 291 12.54 -0.34 -9.95
CA LYS A 291 13.98 -0.07 -10.12
C LYS A 291 14.49 1.09 -9.25
N GLN A 292 13.95 1.21 -8.03
CA GLN A 292 14.36 2.20 -7.03
C GLN A 292 15.06 1.57 -5.81
N GLY A 293 15.63 0.36 -5.98
CA GLY A 293 16.25 -0.40 -4.89
C GLY A 293 15.21 -0.92 -3.89
N ASP A 294 15.69 -1.19 -2.69
CA ASP A 294 14.86 -1.72 -1.60
C ASP A 294 14.13 -0.59 -0.87
N PHE A 295 13.22 0.09 -1.58
CA PHE A 295 12.40 1.13 -0.96
C PHE A 295 11.59 0.59 0.22
N PRO A 296 11.26 1.43 1.23
CA PRO A 296 10.49 1.03 2.41
C PRO A 296 9.15 0.41 2.03
N PHE A 297 8.84 -0.74 2.64
CA PHE A 297 7.56 -1.41 2.46
C PHE A 297 6.97 -1.77 3.83
N TYR A 298 6.04 -0.94 4.32
CA TYR A 298 5.40 -1.13 5.62
C TYR A 298 3.99 -1.67 5.43
N TYR A 299 3.58 -2.61 6.30
CA TYR A 299 2.29 -3.25 6.12
C TYR A 299 1.59 -3.54 7.45
N CYS A 300 0.26 -3.58 7.42
CA CYS A 300 -0.55 -3.99 8.55
C CYS A 300 -0.62 -5.52 8.63
N GLN A 301 -0.45 -6.07 9.82
CA GLN A 301 -0.96 -7.40 10.14
C GLN A 301 -2.49 -7.33 10.16
N ILE A 302 -3.20 -8.36 9.66
CA ILE A 302 -4.67 -8.38 9.74
C ILE A 302 -5.13 -8.30 11.19
N ALA A 303 -6.13 -7.46 11.43
CA ALA A 303 -6.75 -7.34 12.73
C ALA A 303 -7.59 -8.59 13.08
N PRO A 304 -7.71 -8.96 14.36
CA PRO A 304 -8.57 -10.05 14.79
C PRO A 304 -10.04 -9.86 14.36
N TYR A 305 -10.63 -10.93 13.83
CA TYR A 305 -12.02 -11.00 13.39
C TYR A 305 -12.51 -12.44 13.52
N ASP A 306 -13.76 -12.67 13.88
CA ASP A 306 -14.34 -14.01 13.89
C ASP A 306 -14.68 -14.47 12.47
N TYR A 307 -13.74 -15.16 11.85
CA TYR A 307 -13.90 -15.70 10.49
C TYR A 307 -14.96 -16.81 10.41
N GLY A 308 -15.42 -17.35 11.53
CA GLY A 308 -16.59 -18.26 11.57
C GLY A 308 -17.86 -17.62 11.02
N ILE A 309 -17.99 -16.30 11.13
CA ILE A 309 -19.14 -15.53 10.63
C ILE A 309 -19.27 -15.61 9.10
N ILE A 310 -18.14 -15.68 8.40
CA ILE A 310 -18.10 -15.74 6.91
C ILE A 310 -17.77 -17.13 6.37
N THR A 311 -17.53 -18.10 7.25
CA THR A 311 -17.30 -19.50 6.84
C THR A 311 -18.63 -20.13 6.47
N GLU A 312 -18.68 -20.83 5.35
CA GLU A 312 -19.85 -21.56 4.88
C GLU A 312 -20.32 -22.59 5.92
N LYS A 313 -21.62 -22.64 6.17
CA LYS A 313 -22.20 -23.58 7.17
C LYS A 313 -21.78 -25.02 6.87
N GLY A 314 -21.21 -25.67 7.86
CA GLY A 314 -20.76 -27.07 7.77
C GLY A 314 -19.32 -27.24 7.25
N LYS A 315 -18.64 -26.14 6.93
CA LYS A 315 -17.19 -26.16 6.68
C LYS A 315 -16.41 -25.85 7.94
N GLU A 316 -15.19 -26.35 8.00
CA GLU A 316 -14.25 -26.06 9.08
C GLU A 316 -13.89 -24.56 9.07
N VAL A 317 -13.91 -23.96 10.24
CA VAL A 317 -13.44 -22.59 10.45
C VAL A 317 -11.91 -22.61 10.57
N ILE A 318 -11.24 -22.15 9.53
CA ILE A 318 -9.77 -22.05 9.53
C ILE A 318 -9.35 -20.92 10.47
N ASN A 319 -8.28 -21.15 11.23
CA ASN A 319 -7.74 -20.16 12.16
C ASN A 319 -6.88 -19.11 11.42
N SER A 320 -7.34 -17.87 11.41
CA SER A 320 -6.64 -16.74 10.78
C SER A 320 -5.33 -16.33 11.48
N ALA A 321 -5.08 -16.84 12.69
CA ALA A 321 -3.80 -16.62 13.36
C ALA A 321 -2.62 -17.17 12.55
N TYR A 322 -2.83 -18.21 11.75
CA TYR A 322 -1.82 -18.69 10.79
C TYR A 322 -1.47 -17.66 9.73
N LEU A 323 -2.43 -16.83 9.29
CA LEU A 323 -2.12 -15.75 8.36
C LEU A 323 -1.35 -14.62 9.07
N ARG A 324 -1.70 -14.28 10.30
CA ARG A 324 -0.93 -13.32 11.10
C ARG A 324 0.50 -13.78 11.30
N GLU A 325 0.71 -15.08 11.56
CA GLU A 325 2.04 -15.69 11.61
C GLU A 325 2.78 -15.60 10.27
N ALA A 326 2.09 -15.87 9.15
CA ALA A 326 2.66 -15.74 7.81
C ALA A 326 3.10 -14.30 7.52
N GLN A 327 2.29 -13.31 7.90
CA GLN A 327 2.64 -11.89 7.78
C GLN A 327 3.86 -11.54 8.64
N ALA A 328 3.93 -12.02 9.88
CA ALA A 328 5.07 -11.79 10.77
C ALA A 328 6.38 -12.37 10.20
N LYS A 329 6.33 -13.56 9.57
CA LYS A 329 7.50 -14.18 8.91
C LYS A 329 8.07 -13.32 7.77
N VAL A 330 7.25 -12.53 7.07
CA VAL A 330 7.70 -11.67 5.96
C VAL A 330 8.62 -10.56 6.45
N GLU A 331 8.38 -9.99 7.62
CA GLU A 331 9.21 -8.93 8.20
C GLU A 331 10.68 -9.34 8.36
N HIS A 332 10.92 -10.62 8.68
CA HIS A 332 12.28 -11.16 8.82
C HIS A 332 12.90 -11.64 7.49
N ARG A 333 12.12 -11.75 6.43
CA ARG A 333 12.57 -12.21 5.10
C ARG A 333 12.88 -11.10 4.12
N VAL A 334 12.29 -9.92 4.35
CA VAL A 334 12.35 -8.79 3.43
C VAL A 334 13.07 -7.62 4.09
N ALA A 335 14.21 -7.25 3.55
CA ALA A 335 14.94 -6.07 4.00
C ALA A 335 14.10 -4.80 3.85
N ASN A 336 14.35 -3.79 4.69
CA ASN A 336 13.65 -2.49 4.68
C ASN A 336 12.12 -2.65 4.63
N SER A 337 11.60 -3.56 5.46
CA SER A 337 10.17 -3.75 5.70
C SER A 337 9.83 -3.56 7.18
N GLY A 338 8.55 -3.51 7.51
CA GLY A 338 8.08 -3.43 8.89
C GLY A 338 6.59 -3.72 8.96
N MET A 339 6.16 -4.35 10.05
CA MET A 339 4.78 -4.77 10.27
C MET A 339 4.12 -3.99 11.41
N ALA A 340 3.04 -3.29 11.09
CA ALA A 340 2.16 -2.70 12.09
C ALA A 340 1.21 -3.77 12.65
N VAL A 341 1.44 -4.19 13.87
CA VAL A 341 0.58 -5.16 14.56
C VAL A 341 -0.74 -4.50 14.96
N LEU A 342 -1.87 -5.15 14.68
CA LEU A 342 -3.22 -4.65 14.96
C LEU A 342 -4.03 -5.58 15.88
N LEU A 343 -3.36 -6.35 16.73
CA LEU A 343 -3.99 -7.37 17.57
C LEU A 343 -4.96 -6.78 18.61
N ASP A 344 -4.81 -5.50 18.95
CA ASP A 344 -5.64 -4.73 19.89
C ASP A 344 -6.66 -3.80 19.19
N ALA A 345 -6.70 -3.82 17.86
CA ALA A 345 -7.54 -2.93 17.07
C ALA A 345 -8.66 -3.66 16.31
N GLY A 346 -8.80 -4.98 16.48
CA GLY A 346 -9.81 -5.80 15.82
C GLY A 346 -11.23 -5.61 16.37
N MET A 347 -12.19 -6.20 15.68
CA MET A 347 -13.59 -6.27 16.10
C MET A 347 -14.14 -7.67 15.81
N GLU A 348 -14.73 -8.34 16.79
CA GLU A 348 -15.24 -9.70 16.67
C GLU A 348 -16.18 -9.89 15.47
N LYS A 349 -17.12 -8.97 15.29
CA LYS A 349 -18.17 -9.02 14.25
C LYS A 349 -17.97 -8.01 13.12
N GLY A 350 -16.78 -7.41 13.03
CA GLY A 350 -16.47 -6.37 12.06
C GLY A 350 -15.11 -6.58 11.40
N ILE A 351 -15.10 -7.12 10.15
CA ILE A 351 -13.85 -7.32 9.38
C ILE A 351 -13.15 -5.99 9.02
N HIS A 352 -13.86 -4.88 9.14
CA HIS A 352 -13.34 -3.52 8.96
C HIS A 352 -13.33 -2.78 10.30
N PRO A 353 -12.27 -2.90 11.11
CA PRO A 353 -12.20 -2.22 12.39
C PRO A 353 -12.41 -0.71 12.26
N ALA A 354 -13.19 -0.13 13.19
CA ALA A 354 -13.45 1.31 13.21
C ALA A 354 -12.19 2.15 13.54
N LYS A 355 -11.23 1.58 14.28
CA LYS A 355 -9.99 2.23 14.74
C LYS A 355 -8.95 2.36 13.62
N LYS A 356 -9.28 3.06 12.51
CA LYS A 356 -8.37 3.25 11.37
C LYS A 356 -7.18 4.14 11.71
N GLN A 357 -7.33 5.03 12.67
CA GLN A 357 -6.25 5.88 13.16
C GLN A 357 -5.06 5.05 13.65
N ILE A 358 -5.32 4.02 14.46
CA ILE A 358 -4.28 3.12 14.98
C ILE A 358 -3.47 2.48 13.84
N ALA A 359 -4.15 2.01 12.79
CA ALA A 359 -3.47 1.40 11.65
C ALA A 359 -2.59 2.41 10.90
N GLY A 360 -3.12 3.60 10.60
CA GLY A 360 -2.37 4.66 9.91
C GLY A 360 -1.19 5.16 10.73
N GLU A 361 -1.37 5.42 12.01
CA GLU A 361 -0.33 5.94 12.90
C GLU A 361 0.78 4.91 13.15
N ARG A 362 0.47 3.61 13.32
CA ARG A 362 1.51 2.56 13.44
C ARG A 362 2.33 2.40 12.17
N LEU A 363 1.72 2.51 11.00
CA LEU A 363 2.46 2.56 9.74
C LEU A 363 3.35 3.81 9.66
N ALA A 364 2.86 4.97 10.14
CA ALA A 364 3.64 6.19 10.18
C ALA A 364 4.79 6.11 11.19
N LEU A 365 4.60 5.50 12.36
CA LEU A 365 5.67 5.26 13.33
C LEU A 365 6.81 4.41 12.73
N LEU A 366 6.47 3.36 11.96
CA LEU A 366 7.46 2.58 11.22
C LEU A 366 8.24 3.45 10.22
N ALA A 367 7.54 4.31 9.47
CA ALA A 367 8.18 5.21 8.52
C ALA A 367 9.06 6.26 9.24
N LEU A 368 8.55 6.90 10.29
CA LEU A 368 9.25 7.92 11.04
C LEU A 368 10.54 7.38 11.67
N THR A 369 10.50 6.21 12.28
CA THR A 369 11.67 5.63 12.94
C THR A 369 12.65 4.97 11.97
N LYS A 370 12.16 4.13 11.03
CA LYS A 370 13.03 3.33 10.14
C LYS A 370 13.47 4.06 8.88
N THR A 371 12.64 4.95 8.31
CA THR A 371 12.95 5.67 7.06
C THR A 371 13.50 7.06 7.34
N TYR A 372 12.91 7.76 8.29
CA TYR A 372 13.27 9.16 8.56
C TYR A 372 14.20 9.35 9.77
N GLY A 373 14.45 8.28 10.55
CA GLY A 373 15.41 8.32 11.66
C GLY A 373 14.95 9.18 12.85
N VAL A 374 13.63 9.32 13.05
CA VAL A 374 13.09 10.03 14.21
C VAL A 374 13.44 9.25 15.48
N GLU A 375 14.16 9.89 16.39
CA GLU A 375 14.65 9.33 17.65
C GLU A 375 13.67 9.58 18.81
N GLY A 376 13.83 8.83 19.90
CA GLY A 376 13.06 9.00 21.14
C GLY A 376 11.69 8.29 21.15
N VAL A 377 11.32 7.63 20.04
CA VAL A 377 10.09 6.84 19.92
C VAL A 377 10.41 5.47 19.32
N ASN A 378 9.52 4.49 19.56
CA ASN A 378 9.61 3.16 18.95
C ASN A 378 8.51 2.99 17.89
N GLY A 379 8.88 2.47 16.73
CA GLY A 379 7.93 2.17 15.64
C GLY A 379 7.66 0.66 15.47
N GLU A 380 8.41 -0.21 16.12
CA GLU A 380 8.36 -1.65 15.92
C GLU A 380 7.75 -2.37 17.12
N SER A 381 6.75 -3.21 16.86
CA SER A 381 6.13 -4.06 17.89
C SER A 381 7.10 -5.10 18.44
N PRO A 382 6.97 -5.50 19.73
CA PRO A 382 7.72 -6.62 20.26
C PRO A 382 7.43 -7.90 19.48
N TYR A 383 8.44 -8.77 19.38
CA TYR A 383 8.36 -10.01 18.60
C TYR A 383 8.77 -11.22 19.46
N TYR A 384 8.06 -12.34 19.29
CA TYR A 384 8.42 -13.60 19.94
C TYR A 384 9.81 -14.06 19.51
N LYS A 385 10.67 -14.39 20.48
CA LYS A 385 12.04 -14.88 20.25
C LYS A 385 12.19 -16.36 20.50
N SER A 386 11.89 -16.80 21.73
CA SER A 386 12.11 -18.18 22.16
C SER A 386 11.38 -18.48 23.46
N ILE A 387 11.30 -19.77 23.78
CA ILE A 387 10.89 -20.26 25.10
C ILE A 387 12.04 -21.00 25.78
N GLU A 388 12.01 -21.00 27.10
CA GLU A 388 12.77 -21.84 28.00
C GLU A 388 11.79 -22.50 28.98
N ILE A 389 11.89 -23.84 29.18
CA ILE A 389 11.02 -24.55 30.13
C ILE A 389 11.73 -24.68 31.43
N LYS A 390 11.14 -24.22 32.53
CA LYS A 390 11.62 -24.34 33.91
C LYS A 390 10.58 -25.07 34.75
N ASN A 391 10.78 -26.37 34.92
CA ASN A 391 9.83 -27.26 35.57
C ASN A 391 8.45 -27.22 34.88
N ASP A 392 7.44 -26.67 35.52
CA ASP A 392 6.07 -26.53 35.04
C ASP A 392 5.75 -25.14 34.44
N THR A 393 6.77 -24.32 34.26
CA THR A 393 6.62 -22.92 33.80
C THR A 393 7.37 -22.68 32.49
N VAL A 394 6.71 -22.11 31.52
CA VAL A 394 7.29 -21.64 30.25
C VAL A 394 7.74 -20.20 30.43
N VAL A 395 9.01 -19.92 30.18
CA VAL A 395 9.59 -18.56 30.16
C VAL A 395 9.72 -18.09 28.73
N VAL A 396 8.93 -17.10 28.34
CA VAL A 396 8.91 -16.53 26.98
C VAL A 396 9.80 -15.31 26.92
N SER A 397 10.69 -15.27 25.94
CA SER A 397 11.57 -14.15 25.64
C SER A 397 11.17 -13.47 24.34
N PHE A 398 11.41 -12.15 24.25
CA PHE A 398 11.02 -11.32 23.12
C PHE A 398 12.20 -10.56 22.54
N GLU A 399 12.12 -10.23 21.26
CA GLU A 399 12.94 -9.22 20.60
C GLU A 399 12.20 -7.88 20.58
N ARG A 400 12.92 -6.78 20.39
CA ARG A 400 12.36 -5.40 20.36
C ARG A 400 11.61 -5.03 21.66
N ALA A 401 11.92 -5.68 22.74
CA ALA A 401 11.38 -5.42 24.07
C ALA A 401 12.43 -4.71 24.93
N ASN A 402 13.00 -3.60 24.41
CA ASN A 402 14.09 -2.86 25.02
C ASN A 402 13.67 -2.14 26.32
N MET A 403 12.40 -1.84 26.42
CA MET A 403 11.76 -1.28 27.62
C MET A 403 10.98 -2.38 28.33
N TRP A 404 10.10 -1.99 29.21
CA TRP A 404 9.32 -2.93 30.01
C TRP A 404 8.16 -3.49 29.18
N ILE A 405 8.08 -4.81 29.05
CA ILE A 405 6.83 -5.45 28.63
C ILE A 405 5.77 -5.17 29.69
N SER A 406 4.60 -4.73 29.28
CA SER A 406 3.45 -4.48 30.12
C SER A 406 2.23 -5.28 29.65
N GLY A 407 1.44 -5.80 30.57
CA GLY A 407 0.10 -6.28 30.29
C GLY A 407 -0.91 -5.13 30.35
N LYS A 408 -2.11 -5.31 29.81
CA LYS A 408 -3.21 -4.34 29.90
C LYS A 408 -3.57 -3.98 31.36
N ASN A 409 -3.32 -4.93 32.29
CA ASN A 409 -3.44 -4.76 33.75
C ASN A 409 -2.08 -4.67 34.44
N CYS A 410 -1.09 -4.12 33.78
CA CYS A 410 0.28 -3.91 34.18
C CYS A 410 1.15 -5.18 34.28
N PHE A 411 0.69 -6.30 34.83
CA PHE A 411 1.57 -7.44 35.15
C PHE A 411 1.09 -8.80 34.65
N GLU A 412 -0.13 -8.93 34.15
CA GLU A 412 -0.72 -10.22 33.80
C GLU A 412 -1.34 -10.20 32.39
N SER A 413 -1.35 -11.36 31.74
CA SER A 413 -2.10 -11.63 30.51
C SER A 413 -3.00 -12.84 30.69
N LYS A 414 -4.17 -12.81 30.02
CA LYS A 414 -5.14 -13.93 30.01
C LYS A 414 -5.12 -14.71 28.70
N ASN A 415 -4.31 -14.28 27.75
CA ASN A 415 -4.37 -14.73 26.35
C ASN A 415 -3.29 -15.74 25.99
N PHE A 416 -2.70 -16.39 27.01
CA PHE A 416 -1.73 -17.46 26.81
C PHE A 416 -2.37 -18.83 26.99
N GLN A 417 -1.87 -19.78 26.22
CA GLN A 417 -2.21 -21.20 26.30
C GLN A 417 -0.93 -22.00 26.29
N VAL A 418 -0.89 -23.13 27.01
CA VAL A 418 0.22 -24.08 27.02
C VAL A 418 -0.26 -25.48 26.70
N ALA A 419 0.60 -26.30 26.09
CA ALA A 419 0.36 -27.71 25.82
C ALA A 419 1.51 -28.58 26.34
N GLY A 420 1.16 -29.80 26.73
CA GLY A 420 2.10 -30.88 27.00
C GLY A 420 2.36 -31.74 25.75
N GLU A 421 2.97 -32.93 25.95
CA GLU A 421 3.23 -33.91 24.90
C GLU A 421 1.96 -34.39 24.17
N ASP A 422 0.79 -34.27 24.81
CA ASP A 422 -0.51 -34.58 24.24
C ASP A 422 -0.97 -33.58 23.17
N LYS A 423 -0.24 -32.46 23.00
CA LYS A 423 -0.54 -31.37 22.05
C LYS A 423 -1.88 -30.66 22.26
N VAL A 424 -2.49 -30.85 23.45
CA VAL A 424 -3.73 -30.19 23.82
C VAL A 424 -3.44 -28.89 24.54
N PHE A 425 -3.93 -27.76 24.00
CA PHE A 425 -3.72 -26.45 24.57
C PHE A 425 -4.74 -26.12 25.65
N TYR A 426 -4.25 -25.68 26.81
CA TYR A 426 -5.05 -25.24 27.94
C TYR A 426 -4.76 -23.78 28.26
N PRO A 427 -5.77 -23.01 28.68
CA PRO A 427 -5.55 -21.66 29.21
C PRO A 427 -4.52 -21.66 30.34
N ALA A 428 -3.67 -20.65 30.34
CA ALA A 428 -2.57 -20.53 31.26
C ALA A 428 -2.57 -19.16 31.96
N LYS A 429 -2.10 -19.12 33.20
CA LYS A 429 -1.72 -17.86 33.84
C LYS A 429 -0.43 -17.37 33.24
N ALA A 430 -0.38 -16.10 32.89
CA ALA A 430 0.82 -15.47 32.38
C ALA A 430 1.09 -14.18 33.18
N TRP A 431 2.33 -14.03 33.62
CA TRP A 431 2.75 -12.83 34.37
C TRP A 431 4.13 -12.37 33.92
N ILE A 432 4.38 -11.08 34.12
CA ILE A 432 5.62 -10.44 33.70
C ILE A 432 6.62 -10.45 34.85
N GLU A 433 7.82 -10.93 34.55
CA GLU A 433 8.96 -10.83 35.45
C GLU A 433 10.15 -10.27 34.68
N ARG A 434 10.51 -9.02 35.02
CA ARG A 434 11.48 -8.21 34.27
C ARG A 434 10.99 -8.00 32.82
N SER A 435 11.74 -8.42 31.80
CA SER A 435 11.36 -8.30 30.39
C SER A 435 10.92 -9.65 29.77
N LYS A 436 10.46 -10.59 30.60
CA LYS A 436 10.02 -11.92 30.20
C LYS A 436 8.58 -12.16 30.63
N MET A 437 7.89 -13.03 29.92
CA MET A 437 6.58 -13.53 30.28
C MET A 437 6.74 -14.96 30.82
N LEU A 438 6.28 -15.20 32.02
CA LEU A 438 6.19 -16.53 32.64
C LEU A 438 4.78 -17.06 32.46
N VAL A 439 4.65 -18.29 31.97
CA VAL A 439 3.35 -18.88 31.59
C VAL A 439 3.24 -20.27 32.23
N LYS A 440 2.12 -20.51 32.94
CA LYS A 440 1.89 -21.78 33.65
C LYS A 440 0.41 -22.14 33.65
N SER A 441 0.12 -23.45 33.53
CA SER A 441 -1.22 -24.01 33.72
C SER A 441 -1.16 -25.20 34.66
N ASP A 442 -2.04 -25.23 35.66
CA ASP A 442 -2.15 -26.38 36.60
C ASP A 442 -2.58 -27.67 35.88
N LYS A 443 -3.15 -27.53 34.63
CA LYS A 443 -3.54 -28.68 33.81
C LYS A 443 -2.38 -29.28 33.02
N VAL A 444 -1.23 -28.59 32.94
CA VAL A 444 -0.08 -29.00 32.13
C VAL A 444 1.18 -28.96 32.98
N PRO A 445 1.44 -30.03 33.77
CA PRO A 445 2.61 -30.08 34.65
C PRO A 445 3.95 -30.16 33.91
N HIS A 446 3.93 -30.59 32.66
CA HIS A 446 5.10 -30.70 31.79
C HIS A 446 4.82 -29.98 30.45
N PRO A 447 4.88 -28.64 30.41
CA PRO A 447 4.62 -27.90 29.19
C PRO A 447 5.75 -28.10 28.17
N VAL A 448 5.39 -28.20 26.88
CA VAL A 448 6.32 -28.26 25.75
C VAL A 448 6.10 -27.14 24.75
N ALA A 449 4.93 -26.50 24.77
CA ALA A 449 4.58 -25.43 23.84
C ALA A 449 3.72 -24.33 24.50
N VAL A 450 3.83 -23.12 23.93
CA VAL A 450 3.04 -21.96 24.33
C VAL A 450 2.49 -21.25 23.10
N ARG A 451 1.25 -20.72 23.22
CA ARG A 451 0.62 -19.85 22.23
C ARG A 451 0.14 -18.57 22.91
N TYR A 452 0.20 -17.47 22.18
CA TYR A 452 -0.34 -16.17 22.58
C TYR A 452 -1.30 -15.63 21.52
N CYS A 453 -2.53 -15.36 21.90
CA CYS A 453 -3.56 -14.82 21.01
C CYS A 453 -3.66 -15.57 19.67
N PHE A 454 -3.55 -16.92 19.69
CA PHE A 454 -3.48 -17.73 18.47
C PHE A 454 -4.87 -18.25 18.07
N GLU A 455 -5.82 -17.33 17.91
CA GLU A 455 -7.24 -17.58 17.60
C GLU A 455 -7.74 -16.60 16.54
N ASN A 456 -8.91 -16.84 15.93
CA ASN A 456 -9.51 -15.94 14.95
C ASN A 456 -9.76 -14.55 15.53
N TYR A 457 -10.47 -14.49 16.65
CA TYR A 457 -10.71 -13.25 17.38
C TYR A 457 -10.21 -13.37 18.82
N VAL A 458 -9.38 -12.45 19.17
CA VAL A 458 -8.88 -12.23 20.53
C VAL A 458 -8.27 -10.83 20.58
N GLU A 459 -8.49 -10.07 21.63
CA GLU A 459 -7.88 -8.75 21.82
C GLU A 459 -6.53 -8.92 22.54
N GLY A 460 -5.43 -8.48 21.91
CA GLY A 460 -4.10 -8.51 22.50
C GLY A 460 -4.01 -7.63 23.75
N ASP A 461 -3.28 -8.11 24.77
CA ASP A 461 -3.16 -7.47 26.06
C ASP A 461 -1.72 -7.33 26.57
N VAL A 462 -0.72 -7.64 25.73
CA VAL A 462 0.71 -7.46 26.02
C VAL A 462 1.31 -6.40 25.12
N TYR A 463 2.05 -5.46 25.69
CA TYR A 463 2.59 -4.29 25.00
C TYR A 463 4.06 -4.04 25.37
N CYS A 464 4.77 -3.35 24.48
CA CYS A 464 6.04 -2.67 24.77
C CYS A 464 5.99 -1.30 24.12
N ASP A 465 6.30 -0.24 24.87
CA ASP A 465 6.24 1.15 24.41
C ASP A 465 4.91 1.54 23.75
N GLY A 466 3.79 0.99 24.24
CA GLY A 466 2.46 1.23 23.68
C GLY A 466 2.13 0.46 22.39
N LEU A 467 3.08 -0.33 21.87
CA LEU A 467 2.87 -1.19 20.71
C LEU A 467 2.55 -2.63 21.15
N PRO A 468 1.52 -3.27 20.59
CA PRO A 468 1.10 -4.61 21.00
C PRO A 468 2.05 -5.69 20.51
N LEU A 469 2.20 -6.74 21.30
CA LEU A 469 2.82 -8.00 20.89
C LEU A 469 1.94 -8.68 19.82
N GLY A 470 2.55 -9.15 18.75
CA GLY A 470 1.86 -9.96 17.74
C GLY A 470 1.50 -11.36 18.26
N SER A 471 0.45 -11.97 17.68
CA SER A 471 0.12 -13.36 17.99
C SER A 471 1.26 -14.29 17.56
N PHE A 472 1.54 -15.30 18.36
CA PHE A 472 2.58 -16.27 18.06
C PHE A 472 2.26 -17.67 18.61
N ARG A 473 2.99 -18.65 18.13
CA ARG A 473 3.08 -20.01 18.69
C ARG A 473 4.54 -20.45 18.71
N SER A 474 4.89 -21.30 19.66
CA SER A 474 6.21 -21.93 19.76
C SER A 474 6.27 -23.33 19.14
N ASP A 475 5.13 -23.86 18.77
CA ASP A 475 4.95 -25.19 18.16
C ASP A 475 4.93 -25.10 16.62
N ASP A 476 4.95 -26.27 15.97
CA ASP A 476 4.89 -26.43 14.51
C ASP A 476 3.77 -27.37 14.03
N TRP A 477 2.87 -27.77 14.94
CA TRP A 477 1.75 -28.66 14.65
C TRP A 477 0.39 -27.97 14.58
#